data_5b5920277710a5caedde34b46c97d193
#
_entry.id   5b5920277710a5caedde34b46c97d193
#
_cell.length_a   1.000
_cell.length_b   1.000
_cell.length_c   1.000
_cell.angle_alpha   90.00
_cell.angle_beta   90.00
_cell.angle_gamma   90.00
#
_symmetry.space_group_name_H-M   'P 1'
#
loop_
_entity.id
_entity.type
_entity.pdbx_description
1 polymer ?
#
loop_
_entity_poly.entity_id
_entity_poly.type
_entity_poly.pdbx_seq_one_letter_code
_entity_poly.pdbx_strand_id
1 'polypeptide(L)'
;MANGLTLGITVGASVGAAVAGIKSVKSSLDVLDKASANLAKRQKMLGQTLENPLRMTRSRVGELKREYDQLGRAIAKIDAKRTDVALLQQKRQQHYDKRNSFKDEILGAATAAGSIAVPVKLAVEFESSMADVRKVIDFDTPQQFKEMEQDILRLTRTIPMAGSELAKIAASGGQLGIARKDISSFTETIAKMSVAFDMSAEQAGESMAKLANVYQIPITQIGKLGDAINHLSNSSPAKASEIVNALGRVGGVAKQFGLTELQTASLSSAFIALGRTPEVAGTAINGMLTKLMTADKQGKKFQAVLEGMG
;
A
#
# COMPACT_ATOMS: atom_id res chain seq x y z
N MET A 1 -39.89 -3.94 34.83
CA MET A 1 -38.98 -2.89 34.31
C MET A 1 -37.67 -3.56 33.99
N ALA A 2 -37.45 -3.90 32.74
CA ALA A 2 -36.23 -4.55 32.27
C ALA A 2 -35.44 -3.49 31.50
N ASN A 3 -34.36 -2.99 32.10
CA ASN A 3 -33.39 -2.18 31.40
C ASN A 3 -32.66 -3.07 30.36
N GLY A 4 -33.10 -2.99 29.12
CA GLY A 4 -32.39 -3.51 27.99
C GLY A 4 -31.15 -2.68 27.74
N LEU A 5 -30.01 -3.09 28.27
CA LEU A 5 -28.71 -2.61 27.85
C LEU A 5 -28.47 -3.08 26.41
N THR A 6 -28.89 -2.27 25.45
CA THR A 6 -28.42 -2.35 24.08
C THR A 6 -26.94 -1.90 24.06
N LEU A 7 -26.06 -2.81 24.42
CA LEU A 7 -24.64 -2.62 24.17
C LEU A 7 -24.39 -2.86 22.68
N GLY A 8 -24.67 -1.83 21.89
CA GLY A 8 -24.21 -1.78 20.52
C GLY A 8 -22.69 -1.80 20.53
N ILE A 9 -22.09 -2.97 20.33
CA ILE A 9 -20.65 -3.12 20.24
C ILE A 9 -20.25 -2.53 18.88
N THR A 10 -19.90 -1.27 18.87
CA THR A 10 -19.13 -0.63 17.81
C THR A 10 -17.66 -1.09 17.93
N VAL A 11 -17.43 -2.39 17.79
CA VAL A 11 -16.07 -2.98 17.80
C VAL A 11 -15.22 -2.39 16.68
N GLY A 12 -15.83 -1.98 15.57
CA GLY A 12 -15.13 -1.34 14.45
C GLY A 12 -14.61 0.07 14.75
N ALA A 13 -15.39 0.88 15.49
CA ALA A 13 -14.99 2.26 15.79
C ALA A 13 -13.97 2.35 16.93
N SER A 14 -14.06 1.46 17.94
CA SER A 14 -13.11 1.46 19.05
C SER A 14 -11.73 0.94 18.67
N VAL A 15 -11.63 -0.02 17.74
CA VAL A 15 -10.34 -0.54 17.25
C VAL A 15 -9.66 0.51 16.35
N GLY A 16 -10.38 1.22 15.50
CA GLY A 16 -9.83 2.29 14.66
C GLY A 16 -9.32 3.48 15.49
N ALA A 17 -10.07 3.94 16.48
CA ALA A 17 -9.67 5.03 17.35
C ALA A 17 -8.53 4.65 18.31
N ALA A 18 -8.50 3.41 18.81
CA ALA A 18 -7.41 2.91 19.64
C ALA A 18 -6.09 2.79 18.87
N VAL A 19 -6.14 2.39 17.60
CA VAL A 19 -4.93 2.29 16.73
C VAL A 19 -4.39 3.68 16.39
N ALA A 20 -5.22 4.68 16.20
CA ALA A 20 -4.77 6.06 15.91
C ALA A 20 -4.07 6.73 17.10
N GLY A 21 -4.33 6.29 18.34
CA GLY A 21 -3.73 6.85 19.57
C GLY A 21 -2.49 6.09 20.07
N ILE A 22 -2.10 4.97 19.47
CA ILE A 22 -1.08 4.07 20.02
C ILE A 22 0.31 4.37 19.42
N LYS A 23 1.24 4.82 20.27
CA LYS A 23 2.61 5.20 19.89
C LYS A 23 3.55 4.02 19.58
N SER A 24 3.18 2.76 19.84
CA SER A 24 4.02 1.60 19.57
C SER A 24 3.22 0.36 19.15
N VAL A 25 3.80 -0.47 18.27
CA VAL A 25 3.20 -1.72 17.79
C VAL A 25 2.99 -2.72 18.94
N LYS A 26 3.84 -2.70 19.96
CA LYS A 26 3.73 -3.56 21.14
C LYS A 26 2.44 -3.24 21.93
N SER A 27 2.16 -1.97 22.16
CA SER A 27 0.93 -1.56 22.85
C SER A 27 -0.33 -1.84 22.03
N SER A 28 -0.22 -1.85 20.68
CA SER A 28 -1.32 -2.28 19.81
C SER A 28 -1.64 -3.77 19.95
N LEU A 29 -0.63 -4.61 20.04
CA LEU A 29 -0.80 -6.06 20.27
C LEU A 29 -1.40 -6.32 21.66
N ASP A 30 -0.92 -5.66 22.70
CA ASP A 30 -1.44 -5.81 24.07
C ASP A 30 -2.93 -5.44 24.16
N VAL A 31 -3.35 -4.42 23.42
CA VAL A 31 -4.78 -4.02 23.36
C VAL A 31 -5.60 -5.07 22.61
N LEU A 32 -5.11 -5.60 21.49
CA LEU A 32 -5.78 -6.66 20.73
C LEU A 32 -5.88 -7.94 21.55
N ASP A 33 -4.83 -8.31 22.28
CA ASP A 33 -4.81 -9.50 23.14
C ASP A 33 -5.85 -9.39 24.29
N LYS A 34 -5.90 -8.24 24.94
CA LYS A 34 -6.92 -7.98 25.99
C LYS A 34 -8.34 -8.01 25.42
N ALA A 35 -8.54 -7.41 24.24
CA ALA A 35 -9.84 -7.42 23.58
C ALA A 35 -10.27 -8.83 23.18
N SER A 36 -9.39 -9.63 22.57
CA SER A 36 -9.64 -11.02 22.18
C SER A 36 -9.98 -11.88 23.42
N ALA A 37 -9.18 -11.76 24.49
CA ALA A 37 -9.39 -12.50 25.73
C ALA A 37 -10.76 -12.18 26.38
N ASN A 38 -11.15 -10.91 26.40
CA ASN A 38 -12.45 -10.51 26.96
C ASN A 38 -13.62 -11.04 26.13
N LEU A 39 -13.53 -10.99 24.80
CA LEU A 39 -14.56 -11.54 23.91
C LEU A 39 -14.65 -13.07 24.02
N ALA A 40 -13.51 -13.77 24.09
CA ALA A 40 -13.44 -15.22 24.28
C ALA A 40 -14.06 -15.65 25.61
N LYS A 41 -13.79 -14.92 26.70
CA LYS A 41 -14.42 -15.17 28.00
C LYS A 41 -15.93 -15.01 27.93
N ARG A 42 -16.44 -13.97 27.27
CA ARG A 42 -17.87 -13.74 27.08
C ARG A 42 -18.50 -14.81 26.19
N GLN A 43 -17.84 -15.22 25.12
CA GLN A 43 -18.28 -16.31 24.24
C GLN A 43 -18.38 -17.64 25.00
N LYS A 44 -17.40 -17.96 25.85
CA LYS A 44 -17.40 -19.16 26.68
C LYS A 44 -18.58 -19.15 27.66
N MET A 45 -18.86 -18.03 28.31
CA MET A 45 -20.02 -17.89 29.21
C MET A 45 -21.36 -18.09 28.48
N LEU A 46 -21.48 -17.52 27.26
CA LEU A 46 -22.67 -17.73 26.44
C LEU A 46 -22.81 -19.18 25.98
N GLY A 47 -21.70 -19.85 25.63
CA GLY A 47 -21.69 -21.29 25.31
C GLY A 47 -22.21 -22.13 26.47
N GLN A 48 -21.69 -21.92 27.67
CA GLN A 48 -22.16 -22.61 28.88
C GLN A 48 -23.64 -22.35 29.17
N THR A 49 -24.13 -21.15 28.91
CA THR A 49 -25.55 -20.81 29.08
C THR A 49 -26.41 -21.51 28.03
N LEU A 50 -25.92 -21.73 26.82
CA LEU A 50 -26.60 -22.45 25.73
C LEU A 50 -26.60 -23.99 25.92
N GLU A 51 -25.70 -24.52 26.75
CA GLU A 51 -25.66 -25.97 27.06
C GLU A 51 -26.85 -26.43 27.95
N ASN A 52 -27.51 -25.49 28.68
CA ASN A 52 -28.64 -25.77 29.55
C ASN A 52 -29.90 -24.92 29.16
N PRO A 53 -30.53 -25.18 28.02
CA PRO A 53 -31.64 -24.38 27.51
C PRO A 53 -33.01 -24.64 28.18
N LEU A 54 -33.10 -25.60 29.09
CA LEU A 54 -34.39 -26.10 29.64
C LEU A 54 -35.30 -25.04 30.30
N ARG A 55 -34.81 -23.84 30.56
CA ARG A 55 -35.59 -22.70 31.15
C ARG A 55 -35.73 -21.50 30.22
N MET A 56 -35.37 -21.62 28.93
CA MET A 56 -35.38 -20.49 27.98
C MET A 56 -36.42 -20.67 26.90
N THR A 57 -37.01 -19.56 26.44
CA THR A 57 -37.88 -19.54 25.26
C THR A 57 -37.04 -19.75 24.00
N ARG A 58 -37.64 -20.36 22.97
CA ARG A 58 -36.96 -20.55 21.64
C ARG A 58 -36.40 -19.25 21.07
N SER A 59 -37.10 -18.12 21.27
CA SER A 59 -36.64 -16.80 20.85
C SER A 59 -35.34 -16.42 21.55
N ARG A 60 -35.27 -16.63 22.86
CA ARG A 60 -34.08 -16.28 23.66
C ARG A 60 -32.85 -17.13 23.32
N VAL A 61 -33.05 -18.41 23.05
CA VAL A 61 -31.99 -19.30 22.55
C VAL A 61 -31.49 -18.83 21.20
N GLY A 62 -32.36 -18.41 20.30
CA GLY A 62 -32.02 -17.86 19.00
C GLY A 62 -31.21 -16.56 19.06
N GLU A 63 -31.55 -15.69 20.03
CA GLU A 63 -30.79 -14.45 20.27
C GLU A 63 -29.39 -14.74 20.80
N LEU A 64 -29.27 -15.61 21.81
CA LEU A 64 -27.99 -15.99 22.40
C LEU A 64 -27.08 -16.69 21.40
N LYS A 65 -27.64 -17.54 20.52
CA LYS A 65 -26.89 -18.18 19.46
C LYS A 65 -26.35 -17.17 18.45
N ARG A 66 -27.15 -16.18 18.06
CA ARG A 66 -26.70 -15.10 17.17
C ARG A 66 -25.59 -14.25 17.82
N GLU A 67 -25.71 -13.95 19.14
CA GLU A 67 -24.67 -13.24 19.89
C GLU A 67 -23.39 -14.08 19.97
N TYR A 68 -23.49 -15.39 20.23
CA TYR A 68 -22.36 -16.31 20.24
C TYR A 68 -21.60 -16.31 18.90
N ASP A 69 -22.34 -16.42 17.78
CA ASP A 69 -21.76 -16.40 16.44
C ASP A 69 -21.15 -15.04 16.07
N GLN A 70 -21.75 -13.92 16.54
CA GLN A 70 -21.19 -12.60 16.36
C GLN A 70 -19.87 -12.42 17.12
N LEU A 71 -19.78 -12.91 18.35
CA LEU A 71 -18.56 -12.90 19.14
C LEU A 71 -17.47 -13.73 18.49
N GLY A 72 -17.79 -14.92 17.96
CA GLY A 72 -16.84 -15.77 17.22
C GLY A 72 -16.27 -15.04 15.99
N ARG A 73 -17.12 -14.37 15.22
CA ARG A 73 -16.69 -13.57 14.07
C ARG A 73 -15.84 -12.36 14.49
N ALA A 74 -16.15 -11.73 15.61
CA ALA A 74 -15.37 -10.61 16.14
C ALA A 74 -13.97 -11.07 16.59
N ILE A 75 -13.88 -12.21 17.27
CA ILE A 75 -12.62 -12.81 17.69
C ILE A 75 -11.77 -13.14 16.46
N ALA A 76 -12.34 -13.82 15.46
CA ALA A 76 -11.63 -14.15 14.23
C ALA A 76 -11.07 -12.93 13.50
N LYS A 77 -11.83 -11.81 13.48
CA LYS A 77 -11.35 -10.52 12.91
C LYS A 77 -10.19 -9.94 13.70
N ILE A 78 -10.22 -10.03 15.04
CA ILE A 78 -9.13 -9.55 15.90
C ILE A 78 -7.88 -10.42 15.68
N ASP A 79 -8.04 -11.73 15.62
CA ASP A 79 -6.92 -12.66 15.40
C ASP A 79 -6.29 -12.47 14.02
N ALA A 80 -7.09 -12.22 12.98
CA ALA A 80 -6.57 -11.85 11.66
C ALA A 80 -5.75 -10.56 11.71
N LYS A 81 -6.25 -9.50 12.37
CA LYS A 81 -5.51 -8.25 12.57
C LYS A 81 -4.23 -8.43 13.38
N ARG A 82 -4.26 -9.31 14.38
CA ARG A 82 -3.09 -9.67 15.18
C ARG A 82 -2.01 -10.33 14.30
N THR A 83 -2.42 -11.24 13.42
CA THR A 83 -1.51 -11.90 12.47
C THR A 83 -0.89 -10.88 11.52
N ASP A 84 -1.69 -9.93 11.00
CA ASP A 84 -1.20 -8.85 10.13
C ASP A 84 -0.17 -7.97 10.86
N VAL A 85 -0.45 -7.58 12.11
CA VAL A 85 0.47 -6.77 12.92
C VAL A 85 1.75 -7.55 13.23
N ALA A 86 1.66 -8.84 13.54
CA ALA A 86 2.83 -9.69 13.79
C ALA A 86 3.69 -9.85 12.52
N LEU A 87 3.07 -10.01 11.36
CA LEU A 87 3.75 -10.08 10.07
C LEU A 87 4.47 -8.77 9.74
N LEU A 88 3.82 -7.63 10.02
CA LEU A 88 4.44 -6.31 9.86
C LEU A 88 5.63 -6.11 10.79
N GLN A 89 5.56 -6.62 12.03
CA GLN A 89 6.71 -6.61 12.94
C GLN A 89 7.87 -7.46 12.42
N GLN A 90 7.57 -8.68 11.94
CA GLN A 90 8.58 -9.56 11.37
C GLN A 90 9.26 -8.92 10.15
N LYS A 91 8.49 -8.33 9.25
CA LYS A 91 9.02 -7.58 8.09
C LYS A 91 9.88 -6.39 8.55
N ARG A 92 9.41 -5.63 9.52
CA ARG A 92 10.15 -4.48 10.08
C ARG A 92 11.45 -4.93 10.76
N GLN A 93 11.43 -6.05 11.48
CA GLN A 93 12.63 -6.65 12.09
C GLN A 93 13.60 -7.12 11.01
N GLN A 94 13.15 -7.80 9.97
CA GLN A 94 13.98 -8.21 8.83
C GLN A 94 14.63 -7.02 8.12
N HIS A 95 13.92 -5.89 7.98
CA HIS A 95 14.49 -4.66 7.44
C HIS A 95 15.51 -4.04 8.40
N TYR A 96 15.27 -4.12 9.71
CA TYR A 96 16.20 -3.64 10.73
C TYR A 96 17.45 -4.49 10.79
N ASP A 97 17.29 -5.82 10.70
CA ASP A 97 18.39 -6.78 10.71
C ASP A 97 19.24 -6.68 9.44
N LYS A 98 18.60 -6.53 8.26
CA LYS A 98 19.30 -6.23 7.00
C LYS A 98 20.07 -4.90 7.06
N ARG A 99 19.51 -3.89 7.73
CA ARG A 99 20.20 -2.61 7.93
C ARG A 99 21.36 -2.72 8.91
N ASN A 100 21.22 -3.55 9.94
CA ASN A 100 22.28 -3.77 10.91
C ASN A 100 23.37 -4.69 10.34
N SER A 101 23.02 -5.76 9.62
CA SER A 101 24.01 -6.59 8.92
C SER A 101 24.80 -5.78 7.88
N PHE A 102 24.14 -4.85 7.18
CA PHE A 102 24.84 -3.92 6.27
C PHE A 102 25.78 -2.96 7.03
N LYS A 103 25.38 -2.49 8.22
CA LYS A 103 26.27 -1.71 9.10
C LYS A 103 27.42 -2.55 9.63
N ASP A 104 27.15 -3.78 10.03
CA ASP A 104 28.15 -4.70 10.57
C ASP A 104 29.11 -5.17 9.47
N GLU A 105 28.64 -5.33 8.23
CA GLU A 105 29.45 -5.63 7.05
C GLU A 105 30.35 -4.43 6.67
N ILE A 106 29.85 -3.20 6.77
CA ILE A 106 30.65 -1.97 6.62
C ILE A 106 31.66 -1.82 7.74
N LEU A 107 31.29 -2.05 9.02
CA LEU A 107 32.16 -1.99 10.16
C LEU A 107 33.19 -3.14 10.14
N GLY A 108 32.81 -4.35 9.76
CA GLY A 108 33.70 -5.50 9.61
C GLY A 108 34.71 -5.33 8.48
N ALA A 109 34.31 -4.75 7.35
CA ALA A 109 35.18 -4.40 6.24
C ALA A 109 36.16 -3.24 6.63
N ALA A 110 35.76 -2.37 7.56
CA ALA A 110 36.61 -1.28 8.04
C ALA A 110 37.74 -1.77 8.97
N THR A 111 37.60 -2.94 9.61
CA THR A 111 38.60 -3.49 10.53
C THR A 111 39.63 -4.41 9.88
N ALA A 112 39.38 -4.91 8.65
CA ALA A 112 40.31 -5.73 7.89
C ALA A 112 40.72 -5.01 6.61
N ALA A 113 41.92 -4.45 6.49
CA ALA A 113 42.60 -3.96 5.25
C ALA A 113 41.74 -3.61 3.99
N GLY A 114 40.41 -3.69 4.09
CA GLY A 114 39.39 -3.45 3.08
C GLY A 114 38.57 -2.16 3.24
N SER A 115 38.98 -1.27 4.15
CA SER A 115 38.23 -0.07 4.52
C SER A 115 37.97 0.94 3.38
N ILE A 116 38.65 0.80 2.27
CA ILE A 116 38.51 1.69 1.10
C ILE A 116 37.62 1.07 0.00
N ALA A 117 37.53 -0.26 -0.07
CA ALA A 117 36.85 -0.94 -1.17
C ALA A 117 35.31 -0.70 -1.20
N VAL A 118 34.66 -0.71 -0.04
CA VAL A 118 33.19 -0.51 0.04
C VAL A 118 32.79 0.94 -0.28
N PRO A 119 33.38 1.97 0.33
CA PRO A 119 33.09 3.36 -0.08
C PRO A 119 33.38 3.64 -1.54
N VAL A 120 34.47 3.09 -2.09
CA VAL A 120 34.81 3.24 -3.52
C VAL A 120 33.75 2.56 -4.40
N LYS A 121 33.32 1.35 -4.06
CA LYS A 121 32.25 0.66 -4.80
C LYS A 121 30.95 1.46 -4.80
N LEU A 122 30.50 1.95 -3.66
CA LEU A 122 29.30 2.77 -3.53
C LEU A 122 29.43 4.09 -4.31
N ALA A 123 30.60 4.72 -4.31
CA ALA A 123 30.85 5.91 -5.12
C ALA A 123 30.78 5.62 -6.62
N VAL A 124 31.41 4.53 -7.08
CA VAL A 124 31.36 4.10 -8.50
C VAL A 124 29.93 3.76 -8.92
N GLU A 125 29.16 3.05 -8.09
CA GLU A 125 27.75 2.75 -8.36
C GLU A 125 26.90 4.02 -8.44
N PHE A 126 27.14 4.98 -7.55
CA PHE A 126 26.46 6.27 -7.59
C PHE A 126 26.82 7.06 -8.84
N GLU A 127 28.10 7.22 -9.16
CA GLU A 127 28.57 7.89 -10.37
C GLU A 127 27.99 7.24 -11.65
N SER A 128 27.97 5.90 -11.70
CA SER A 128 27.36 5.18 -12.82
C SER A 128 25.87 5.50 -12.96
N SER A 129 25.12 5.50 -11.85
CA SER A 129 23.69 5.85 -11.85
C SER A 129 23.45 7.32 -12.20
N MET A 130 24.33 8.22 -11.77
CA MET A 130 24.30 9.64 -12.17
C MET A 130 24.65 9.85 -13.65
N ALA A 131 25.50 9.01 -14.23
CA ALA A 131 25.73 9.01 -15.67
C ALA A 131 24.47 8.67 -16.46
N ASP A 132 23.62 7.76 -15.93
CA ASP A 132 22.33 7.46 -16.54
C ASP A 132 21.35 8.63 -16.40
N VAL A 133 21.33 9.32 -15.27
CA VAL A 133 20.58 10.58 -15.09
C VAL A 133 20.97 11.61 -16.14
N ARG A 134 22.28 11.76 -16.42
CA ARG A 134 22.81 12.72 -17.40
C ARG A 134 22.40 12.39 -18.85
N LYS A 135 22.11 11.15 -19.16
CA LYS A 135 21.68 10.74 -20.51
C LYS A 135 20.23 11.12 -20.80
N VAL A 136 19.41 11.28 -19.76
CA VAL A 136 17.94 11.42 -19.88
C VAL A 136 17.40 12.77 -19.38
N ILE A 137 18.26 13.56 -18.77
CA ILE A 137 17.90 14.92 -18.29
C ILE A 137 18.86 15.91 -18.90
N ASP A 138 18.31 16.93 -19.54
CA ASP A 138 19.10 18.01 -20.11
C ASP A 138 19.61 18.97 -19.02
N PHE A 139 20.93 19.20 -19.04
CA PHE A 139 21.61 20.16 -18.16
C PHE A 139 22.27 21.22 -19.00
N ASP A 140 21.87 22.49 -18.82
CA ASP A 140 22.41 23.62 -19.55
C ASP A 140 23.87 23.90 -19.15
N THR A 141 24.25 23.55 -17.92
CA THR A 141 25.58 23.78 -17.37
C THR A 141 26.07 22.59 -16.55
N PRO A 142 27.40 22.35 -16.46
CA PRO A 142 27.94 21.34 -15.55
C PRO A 142 27.57 21.57 -14.08
N GLN A 143 27.34 22.82 -13.70
CA GLN A 143 26.95 23.19 -12.34
C GLN A 143 25.58 22.65 -11.98
N GLN A 144 24.62 22.71 -12.88
CA GLN A 144 23.29 22.15 -12.68
C GLN A 144 23.29 20.61 -12.45
N PHE A 145 24.21 19.90 -13.10
CA PHE A 145 24.41 18.48 -12.86
C PHE A 145 24.95 18.22 -11.45
N LYS A 146 25.96 19.00 -11.00
CA LYS A 146 26.50 18.89 -9.63
C LYS A 146 25.43 19.22 -8.56
N GLU A 147 24.56 20.17 -8.83
CA GLU A 147 23.45 20.48 -7.91
C GLU A 147 22.50 19.30 -7.80
N MET A 148 22.17 18.62 -8.91
CA MET A 148 21.36 17.41 -8.90
C MET A 148 22.02 16.28 -8.12
N GLU A 149 23.32 16.06 -8.29
CA GLU A 149 24.10 15.09 -7.48
C GLU A 149 23.99 15.39 -5.98
N GLN A 150 24.17 16.66 -5.60
CA GLN A 150 24.07 17.09 -4.19
C GLN A 150 22.65 16.94 -3.64
N ASP A 151 21.64 17.22 -4.47
CA ASP A 151 20.24 17.05 -4.08
C ASP A 151 19.94 15.58 -3.79
N ILE A 152 20.34 14.67 -4.68
CA ILE A 152 20.18 13.24 -4.49
C ILE A 152 20.93 12.75 -3.25
N LEU A 153 22.16 13.18 -3.04
CA LEU A 153 22.92 12.85 -1.84
C LEU A 153 22.28 13.42 -0.56
N ARG A 154 21.63 14.57 -0.62
CA ARG A 154 20.87 15.09 0.54
C ARG A 154 19.68 14.20 0.89
N LEU A 155 18.99 13.66 -0.09
CA LEU A 155 17.87 12.75 0.14
C LEU A 155 18.28 11.48 0.88
N THR A 156 19.52 10.98 0.71
CA THR A 156 20.01 9.82 1.47
C THR A 156 20.06 10.04 2.98
N ARG A 157 20.06 11.30 3.43
CA ARG A 157 20.07 11.64 4.86
C ARG A 157 18.71 11.46 5.53
N THR A 158 17.65 11.61 4.76
CA THR A 158 16.25 11.58 5.24
C THR A 158 15.52 10.30 4.83
N ILE A 159 15.91 9.69 3.70
CA ILE A 159 15.31 8.49 3.17
C ILE A 159 16.31 7.33 3.29
N PRO A 160 15.96 6.19 3.89
CA PRO A 160 16.85 5.05 4.07
C PRO A 160 17.04 4.28 2.76
N MET A 161 17.62 4.94 1.75
CA MET A 161 17.85 4.41 0.39
C MET A 161 19.24 4.82 -0.08
N ALA A 162 19.89 3.97 -0.86
CA ALA A 162 21.21 4.27 -1.42
C ALA A 162 21.11 5.39 -2.48
N GLY A 163 22.16 6.20 -2.59
CA GLY A 163 22.23 7.29 -3.58
C GLY A 163 22.07 6.79 -5.02
N SER A 164 22.62 5.61 -5.35
CA SER A 164 22.43 4.96 -6.64
C SER A 164 20.97 4.58 -6.93
N GLU A 165 20.21 4.16 -5.92
CA GLU A 165 18.78 3.85 -6.08
C GLU A 165 17.96 5.14 -6.28
N LEU A 166 18.26 6.19 -5.53
CA LEU A 166 17.64 7.51 -5.74
C LEU A 166 17.95 8.07 -7.13
N ALA A 167 19.18 7.91 -7.61
CA ALA A 167 19.56 8.29 -8.97
C ALA A 167 18.78 7.52 -10.06
N LYS A 168 18.50 6.23 -9.85
CA LYS A 168 17.65 5.45 -10.76
C LYS A 168 16.21 6.00 -10.82
N ILE A 169 15.64 6.40 -9.68
CA ILE A 169 14.33 7.07 -9.67
C ILE A 169 14.39 8.37 -10.48
N ALA A 170 15.43 9.18 -10.27
CA ALA A 170 15.63 10.42 -11.02
C ALA A 170 15.76 10.17 -12.53
N ALA A 171 16.52 9.15 -12.93
CA ALA A 171 16.66 8.74 -14.32
C ALA A 171 15.31 8.29 -14.93
N SER A 172 14.52 7.50 -14.20
CA SER A 172 13.17 7.10 -14.65
C SER A 172 12.26 8.31 -14.87
N GLY A 173 12.33 9.31 -13.99
CA GLY A 173 11.63 10.58 -14.18
C GLY A 173 12.08 11.33 -15.44
N GLY A 174 13.39 11.42 -15.66
CA GLY A 174 13.98 12.05 -16.84
C GLY A 174 13.58 11.37 -18.14
N GLN A 175 13.63 10.04 -18.22
CA GLN A 175 13.18 9.25 -19.37
C GLN A 175 11.74 9.53 -19.79
N LEU A 176 10.90 9.89 -18.85
CA LEU A 176 9.48 10.17 -19.06
C LEU A 176 9.18 11.67 -19.21
N GLY A 177 10.22 12.48 -19.33
CA GLY A 177 10.12 13.89 -19.67
C GLY A 177 9.75 14.79 -18.49
N ILE A 178 9.96 14.35 -17.25
CA ILE A 178 9.79 15.23 -16.08
C ILE A 178 10.83 16.34 -16.14
N ALA A 179 10.39 17.57 -16.02
CA ALA A 179 11.26 18.72 -16.10
C ALA A 179 12.35 18.67 -14.99
N ARG A 180 13.59 19.04 -15.33
CA ARG A 180 14.74 19.02 -14.41
C ARG A 180 14.45 19.62 -13.04
N LYS A 181 13.74 20.76 -13.00
CA LYS A 181 13.38 21.45 -11.75
C LYS A 181 12.50 20.61 -10.81
N ASP A 182 11.74 19.66 -11.35
CA ASP A 182 10.77 18.83 -10.60
C ASP A 182 11.34 17.44 -10.25
N ILE A 183 12.50 17.06 -10.82
CA ILE A 183 13.12 15.75 -10.63
C ILE A 183 13.43 15.47 -9.14
N SER A 184 14.00 16.43 -8.42
CA SER A 184 14.34 16.22 -7.00
C SER A 184 13.10 15.94 -6.14
N SER A 185 12.01 16.70 -6.37
CA SER A 185 10.73 16.51 -5.68
C SER A 185 10.07 15.18 -6.08
N PHE A 186 10.12 14.83 -7.36
CA PHE A 186 9.68 13.53 -7.86
C PHE A 186 10.45 12.40 -7.19
N THR A 187 11.79 12.48 -7.19
CA THR A 187 12.67 11.46 -6.60
C THR A 187 12.36 11.24 -5.12
N GLU A 188 12.21 12.32 -4.35
CA GLU A 188 11.85 12.24 -2.93
C GLU A 188 10.51 11.54 -2.71
N THR A 189 9.50 11.94 -3.47
CA THR A 189 8.14 11.39 -3.34
C THR A 189 8.12 9.90 -3.70
N ILE A 190 8.73 9.53 -4.82
CA ILE A 190 8.75 8.14 -5.29
C ILE A 190 9.62 7.25 -4.39
N ALA A 191 10.72 7.77 -3.85
CA ALA A 191 11.55 7.03 -2.91
C ALA A 191 10.76 6.67 -1.63
N LYS A 192 9.97 7.60 -1.11
CA LYS A 192 9.06 7.33 0.01
C LYS A 192 8.01 6.26 -0.33
N MET A 193 7.43 6.33 -1.54
CA MET A 193 6.47 5.33 -2.02
C MET A 193 7.11 3.97 -2.23
N SER A 194 8.30 3.90 -2.81
CA SER A 194 9.07 2.65 -3.00
C SER A 194 9.22 1.90 -1.67
N VAL A 195 9.58 2.60 -0.62
CA VAL A 195 9.70 2.03 0.74
C VAL A 195 8.33 1.62 1.29
N ALA A 196 7.30 2.44 1.11
CA ALA A 196 5.96 2.18 1.65
C ALA A 196 5.26 1.02 0.93
N PHE A 197 5.50 0.85 -0.37
CA PHE A 197 4.83 -0.14 -1.22
C PHE A 197 5.60 -1.46 -1.38
N ASP A 198 6.79 -1.56 -0.77
CA ASP A 198 7.69 -2.72 -0.91
C ASP A 198 8.05 -2.98 -2.40
N MET A 199 8.33 -1.90 -3.12
CA MET A 199 8.75 -1.92 -4.53
C MET A 199 10.23 -1.56 -4.66
N SER A 200 10.89 -2.03 -5.72
CA SER A 200 12.22 -1.51 -6.04
C SER A 200 12.15 -0.04 -6.47
N ALA A 201 13.25 0.71 -6.26
CA ALA A 201 13.36 2.11 -6.65
C ALA A 201 13.03 2.32 -8.14
N GLU A 202 13.56 1.45 -8.99
CA GLU A 202 13.35 1.48 -10.44
C GLU A 202 11.88 1.22 -10.81
N GLN A 203 11.27 0.16 -10.25
CA GLN A 203 9.87 -0.14 -10.49
C GLN A 203 8.93 0.97 -10.03
N ALA A 204 9.18 1.54 -8.85
CA ALA A 204 8.38 2.63 -8.33
C ALA A 204 8.52 3.88 -9.22
N GLY A 205 9.75 4.24 -9.60
CA GLY A 205 10.04 5.37 -10.47
C GLY A 205 9.34 5.24 -11.82
N GLU A 206 9.55 4.11 -12.50
CA GLU A 206 8.97 3.85 -13.81
C GLU A 206 7.44 3.80 -13.77
N SER A 207 6.86 3.09 -12.82
CA SER A 207 5.40 2.93 -12.72
C SER A 207 4.71 4.26 -12.43
N MET A 208 5.21 5.00 -11.45
CA MET A 208 4.58 6.26 -11.04
C MET A 208 4.76 7.36 -12.08
N ALA A 209 5.91 7.40 -12.76
CA ALA A 209 6.11 8.36 -13.84
C ALA A 209 5.23 8.03 -15.07
N LYS A 210 5.05 6.75 -15.42
CA LYS A 210 4.08 6.33 -16.45
C LYS A 210 2.65 6.72 -16.09
N LEU A 211 2.25 6.49 -14.85
CA LEU A 211 0.91 6.90 -14.36
C LEU A 211 0.73 8.41 -14.40
N ALA A 212 1.74 9.18 -13.99
CA ALA A 212 1.71 10.64 -14.08
C ALA A 212 1.50 11.10 -15.53
N ASN A 213 2.20 10.49 -16.47
CA ASN A 213 2.07 10.80 -17.90
C ASN A 213 0.69 10.41 -18.44
N VAL A 214 0.20 9.19 -18.16
CA VAL A 214 -1.10 8.71 -18.64
C VAL A 214 -2.24 9.58 -18.14
N TYR A 215 -2.26 9.88 -16.85
CA TYR A 215 -3.33 10.69 -16.23
C TYR A 215 -3.05 12.19 -16.29
N GLN A 216 -1.87 12.61 -16.76
CA GLN A 216 -1.42 14.01 -16.76
C GLN A 216 -1.43 14.63 -15.36
N ILE A 217 -0.98 13.83 -14.39
CA ILE A 217 -0.89 14.25 -12.99
C ILE A 217 0.31 15.20 -12.84
N PRO A 218 0.11 16.41 -12.33
CA PRO A 218 1.23 17.28 -11.98
C PRO A 218 2.16 16.59 -10.96
N ILE A 219 3.47 16.73 -11.11
CA ILE A 219 4.47 16.09 -10.24
C ILE A 219 4.20 16.38 -8.76
N THR A 220 3.78 17.59 -8.44
CA THR A 220 3.39 18.00 -7.09
C THR A 220 2.17 17.27 -6.53
N GLN A 221 1.41 16.57 -7.36
CA GLN A 221 0.21 15.83 -6.96
C GLN A 221 0.40 14.30 -6.96
N ILE A 222 1.54 13.81 -7.44
CA ILE A 222 1.85 12.35 -7.42
C ILE A 222 1.76 11.79 -6.00
N GLY A 223 2.16 12.58 -4.99
CA GLY A 223 2.04 12.21 -3.57
C GLY A 223 0.61 11.82 -3.18
N LYS A 224 -0.40 12.55 -3.68
CA LYS A 224 -1.82 12.26 -3.40
C LYS A 224 -2.25 10.90 -3.95
N LEU A 225 -1.78 10.54 -5.13
CA LEU A 225 -2.02 9.20 -5.69
C LEU A 225 -1.37 8.12 -4.82
N GLY A 226 -0.13 8.36 -4.37
CA GLY A 226 0.57 7.46 -3.44
C GLY A 226 -0.17 7.28 -2.12
N ASP A 227 -0.63 8.37 -1.52
CA ASP A 227 -1.41 8.34 -0.28
C ASP A 227 -2.72 7.56 -0.45
N ALA A 228 -3.41 7.74 -1.58
CA ALA A 228 -4.62 7.01 -1.90
C ALA A 228 -4.37 5.50 -2.08
N ILE A 229 -3.31 5.12 -2.81
CA ILE A 229 -2.91 3.72 -2.98
C ILE A 229 -2.54 3.09 -1.63
N ASN A 230 -1.79 3.81 -0.82
CA ASN A 230 -1.43 3.37 0.54
C ASN A 230 -2.67 3.17 1.41
N HIS A 231 -3.62 4.10 1.34
CA HIS A 231 -4.90 3.99 2.05
C HIS A 231 -5.70 2.77 1.59
N LEU A 232 -5.81 2.54 0.28
CA LEU A 232 -6.51 1.37 -0.28
C LEU A 232 -5.85 0.07 0.16
N SER A 233 -4.52 -0.02 0.15
CA SER A 233 -3.80 -1.22 0.58
C SER A 233 -3.92 -1.48 2.08
N ASN A 234 -4.05 -0.44 2.89
CA ASN A 234 -4.29 -0.57 4.33
C ASN A 234 -5.74 -0.94 4.68
N SER A 235 -6.67 -0.65 3.77
CA SER A 235 -8.11 -0.83 3.97
C SER A 235 -8.66 -2.09 3.28
N SER A 236 -7.86 -2.77 2.44
CA SER A 236 -8.26 -3.94 1.67
C SER A 236 -7.16 -5.00 1.67
N PRO A 237 -7.44 -6.25 1.25
CA PRO A 237 -6.41 -7.28 1.06
C PRO A 237 -5.44 -7.00 -0.11
N ALA A 238 -5.71 -6.01 -0.96
CA ALA A 238 -4.87 -5.67 -2.10
C ALA A 238 -3.57 -4.99 -1.64
N LYS A 239 -2.41 -5.46 -2.12
CA LYS A 239 -1.13 -4.84 -1.85
C LYS A 239 -0.95 -3.57 -2.69
N ALA A 240 -0.25 -2.57 -2.14
CA ALA A 240 0.01 -1.33 -2.87
C ALA A 240 0.72 -1.56 -4.21
N SER A 241 1.73 -2.44 -4.24
CA SER A 241 2.44 -2.83 -5.47
C SER A 241 1.53 -3.50 -6.51
N GLU A 242 0.55 -4.30 -6.07
CA GLU A 242 -0.44 -4.93 -6.95
C GLU A 242 -1.41 -3.90 -7.53
N ILE A 243 -1.85 -2.94 -6.71
CA ILE A 243 -2.71 -1.83 -7.16
C ILE A 243 -1.97 -0.99 -8.22
N VAL A 244 -0.71 -0.62 -7.96
CA VAL A 244 0.13 0.12 -8.92
C VAL A 244 0.27 -0.64 -10.25
N ASN A 245 0.52 -1.96 -10.18
CA ASN A 245 0.65 -2.81 -11.36
C ASN A 245 -0.66 -2.86 -12.18
N ALA A 246 -1.79 -3.10 -11.51
CA ALA A 246 -3.09 -3.09 -12.17
C ALA A 246 -3.41 -1.72 -12.79
N LEU A 247 -3.14 -0.64 -12.06
CA LEU A 247 -3.33 0.74 -12.53
C LEU A 247 -2.55 1.02 -13.82
N GLY A 248 -1.30 0.57 -13.89
CA GLY A 248 -0.46 0.71 -15.09
C GLY A 248 -1.04 -0.01 -16.31
N ARG A 249 -1.78 -1.12 -16.09
CA ARG A 249 -2.40 -1.92 -17.17
C ARG A 249 -3.70 -1.33 -17.66
N VAL A 250 -4.45 -0.66 -16.79
CA VAL A 250 -5.80 -0.15 -17.13
C VAL A 250 -5.83 1.34 -17.41
N GLY A 251 -4.79 2.08 -17.05
CA GLY A 251 -4.76 3.53 -17.03
C GLY A 251 -5.18 4.18 -18.35
N GLY A 252 -4.72 3.66 -19.48
CA GLY A 252 -5.06 4.20 -20.80
C GLY A 252 -6.56 4.08 -21.12
N VAL A 253 -7.14 2.90 -20.94
CA VAL A 253 -8.56 2.63 -21.20
C VAL A 253 -9.44 3.36 -20.17
N ALA A 254 -9.01 3.34 -18.91
CA ALA A 254 -9.75 4.01 -17.83
C ALA A 254 -9.83 5.52 -18.07
N LYS A 255 -8.73 6.16 -18.48
CA LYS A 255 -8.72 7.57 -18.85
C LYS A 255 -9.62 7.87 -20.05
N GLN A 256 -9.58 7.03 -21.10
CA GLN A 256 -10.48 7.17 -22.24
C GLN A 256 -11.95 7.07 -21.84
N PHE A 257 -12.27 6.20 -20.88
CA PHE A 257 -13.62 6.08 -20.32
C PHE A 257 -14.01 7.28 -19.46
N GLY A 258 -13.06 8.10 -19.04
CA GLY A 258 -13.30 9.28 -18.19
C GLY A 258 -13.07 9.04 -16.69
N LEU A 259 -12.48 7.90 -16.29
CA LEU A 259 -12.14 7.64 -14.90
C LEU A 259 -10.89 8.43 -14.49
N THR A 260 -10.93 8.97 -13.29
CA THR A 260 -9.74 9.54 -12.63
C THR A 260 -8.79 8.43 -12.19
N GLU A 261 -7.54 8.80 -11.88
CA GLU A 261 -6.54 7.90 -11.31
C GLU A 261 -7.01 7.27 -9.99
N LEU A 262 -7.70 8.03 -9.15
CA LEU A 262 -8.22 7.56 -7.85
C LEU A 262 -9.37 6.56 -8.03
N GLN A 263 -10.30 6.84 -8.95
CA GLN A 263 -11.39 5.92 -9.27
C GLN A 263 -10.85 4.62 -9.86
N THR A 264 -9.84 4.72 -10.72
CA THR A 264 -9.18 3.55 -11.32
C THR A 264 -8.40 2.75 -10.29
N ALA A 265 -7.73 3.41 -9.34
CA ALA A 265 -7.05 2.75 -8.22
C ALA A 265 -8.04 1.99 -7.34
N SER A 266 -9.18 2.62 -7.00
CA SER A 266 -10.23 2.00 -6.20
C SER A 266 -10.83 0.78 -6.91
N LEU A 267 -11.10 0.88 -8.21
CA LEU A 267 -11.61 -0.22 -9.02
C LEU A 267 -10.60 -1.37 -9.09
N SER A 268 -9.33 -1.06 -9.32
CA SER A 268 -8.24 -2.05 -9.35
C SER A 268 -8.09 -2.76 -8.00
N SER A 269 -8.10 -2.00 -6.90
CA SER A 269 -8.06 -2.54 -5.54
C SER A 269 -9.24 -3.48 -5.26
N ALA A 270 -10.45 -3.13 -5.69
CA ALA A 270 -11.63 -3.98 -5.51
C ALA A 270 -11.49 -5.33 -6.23
N PHE A 271 -11.01 -5.36 -7.48
CA PHE A 271 -10.80 -6.61 -8.22
C PHE A 271 -9.70 -7.48 -7.60
N ILE A 272 -8.61 -6.87 -7.11
CA ILE A 272 -7.53 -7.59 -6.42
C ILE A 272 -8.03 -8.12 -5.08
N ALA A 273 -8.81 -7.35 -4.34
CA ALA A 273 -9.42 -7.77 -3.07
C ALA A 273 -10.37 -8.97 -3.23
N LEU A 274 -10.94 -9.17 -4.42
CA LEU A 274 -11.70 -10.37 -4.80
C LEU A 274 -10.82 -11.57 -5.17
N GLY A 275 -9.51 -11.49 -4.93
CA GLY A 275 -8.56 -12.57 -5.17
C GLY A 275 -8.06 -12.67 -6.61
N ARG A 276 -8.18 -11.60 -7.40
CA ARG A 276 -7.64 -11.57 -8.76
C ARG A 276 -6.21 -11.04 -8.77
N THR A 277 -5.36 -11.65 -9.60
CA THR A 277 -4.02 -11.08 -9.84
C THR A 277 -4.13 -9.76 -10.59
N PRO A 278 -3.12 -8.87 -10.52
CA PRO A 278 -3.13 -7.59 -11.26
C PRO A 278 -3.37 -7.73 -12.76
N GLU A 279 -2.88 -8.83 -13.37
CA GLU A 279 -3.06 -9.16 -14.79
C GLU A 279 -4.52 -9.45 -15.12
N VAL A 280 -5.14 -10.32 -14.30
CA VAL A 280 -6.54 -10.71 -14.48
C VAL A 280 -7.47 -9.52 -14.19
N ALA A 281 -7.19 -8.77 -13.13
CA ALA A 281 -7.91 -7.55 -12.79
C ALA A 281 -7.84 -6.53 -13.94
N GLY A 282 -6.63 -6.27 -14.47
CA GLY A 282 -6.42 -5.37 -15.60
C GLY A 282 -7.18 -5.79 -16.85
N THR A 283 -7.15 -7.07 -17.21
CA THR A 283 -7.87 -7.60 -18.37
C THR A 283 -9.40 -7.48 -18.17
N ALA A 284 -9.91 -7.81 -17.00
CA ALA A 284 -11.35 -7.74 -16.69
C ALA A 284 -11.85 -6.28 -16.72
N ILE A 285 -11.11 -5.36 -16.09
CA ILE A 285 -11.45 -3.94 -16.09
C ILE A 285 -11.42 -3.36 -17.50
N ASN A 286 -10.36 -3.61 -18.28
CA ASN A 286 -10.27 -3.15 -19.66
C ASN A 286 -11.43 -3.70 -20.51
N GLY A 287 -11.75 -4.99 -20.39
CA GLY A 287 -12.87 -5.61 -21.09
C GLY A 287 -14.21 -5.00 -20.72
N MET A 288 -14.44 -4.74 -19.43
CA MET A 288 -15.64 -4.08 -18.93
C MET A 288 -15.77 -2.65 -19.47
N LEU A 289 -14.75 -1.84 -19.31
CA LEU A 289 -14.75 -0.45 -19.75
C LEU A 289 -14.90 -0.34 -21.26
N THR A 290 -14.22 -1.18 -22.04
CA THR A 290 -14.35 -1.21 -23.51
C THR A 290 -15.77 -1.57 -23.94
N LYS A 291 -16.42 -2.55 -23.29
CA LYS A 291 -17.82 -2.88 -23.58
C LYS A 291 -18.78 -1.75 -23.25
N LEU A 292 -18.54 -1.03 -22.15
CA LEU A 292 -19.33 0.14 -21.76
C LEU A 292 -19.11 1.30 -22.75
N MET A 293 -17.87 1.54 -23.19
CA MET A 293 -17.58 2.58 -24.21
C MET A 293 -18.22 2.29 -25.57
N THR A 294 -18.47 1.02 -25.88
CA THR A 294 -19.08 0.59 -27.13
C THR A 294 -20.46 0.01 -26.91
N ALA A 295 -21.18 0.54 -25.93
CA ALA A 295 -22.50 0.03 -25.52
C ALA A 295 -23.53 0.04 -26.66
N ASP A 296 -23.47 1.05 -27.53
CA ASP A 296 -24.26 1.20 -28.74
C ASP A 296 -24.08 0.06 -29.77
N LYS A 297 -22.91 -0.58 -29.74
CA LYS A 297 -22.54 -1.71 -30.63
C LYS A 297 -22.69 -3.07 -29.97
N GLN A 298 -23.11 -3.11 -28.70
CA GLN A 298 -23.34 -4.36 -28.00
C GLN A 298 -24.74 -4.96 -28.35
N GLY A 299 -24.93 -6.24 -28.06
CA GLY A 299 -26.18 -6.92 -28.32
C GLY A 299 -27.37 -6.33 -27.53
N LYS A 300 -28.61 -6.45 -28.07
CA LYS A 300 -29.81 -5.89 -27.49
C LYS A 300 -30.03 -6.19 -26.00
N LYS A 301 -29.66 -7.38 -25.53
CA LYS A 301 -29.74 -7.73 -24.11
C LYS A 301 -28.86 -6.85 -23.22
N PHE A 302 -27.65 -6.51 -23.68
CA PHE A 302 -26.74 -5.64 -22.96
C PHE A 302 -27.26 -4.20 -22.90
N GLN A 303 -27.79 -3.70 -24.04
CA GLN A 303 -28.42 -2.37 -24.11
C GLN A 303 -29.63 -2.26 -23.19
N ALA A 304 -30.51 -3.25 -23.20
CA ALA A 304 -31.70 -3.28 -22.32
C ALA A 304 -31.31 -3.27 -20.81
N VAL A 305 -30.24 -3.94 -20.43
CA VAL A 305 -29.74 -3.89 -19.05
C VAL A 305 -29.23 -2.50 -18.69
N LEU A 306 -28.50 -1.83 -19.58
CA LEU A 306 -28.01 -0.46 -19.35
C LEU A 306 -29.15 0.55 -19.24
N GLU A 307 -30.16 0.46 -20.11
CA GLU A 307 -31.37 1.29 -20.06
C GLU A 307 -32.17 1.10 -18.75
N GLY A 308 -32.15 -0.12 -18.19
CA GLY A 308 -32.79 -0.43 -16.91
C GLY A 308 -32.03 0.02 -15.68
N MET A 309 -30.77 0.45 -15.83
CA MET A 309 -29.95 0.95 -14.72
C MET A 309 -29.93 2.48 -14.59
N GLY A 310 -30.67 3.20 -15.47
CA GLY A 310 -30.78 4.66 -15.43
C GLY A 310 -30.09 5.35 -16.56
#